data_e76aebb5dadb7122f4a7ed93e8075de7
#
_entry.id   e76aebb5dadb7122f4a7ed93e8075de7
#
_cell.length_a   1.000
_cell.length_b   1.000
_cell.length_c   1.000
_cell.angle_alpha   90.00
_cell.angle_beta   90.00
_cell.angle_gamma   90.00
#
_symmetry.space_group_name_H-M   'P 1'
#
loop_
_entity.id
_entity.type
_entity.pdbx_description
1 polymer ?
#
loop_
_entity_poly.entity_id
_entity_poly.type
_entity_poly.pdbx_seq_one_letter_code
_entity_poly.pdbx_strand_id
1 'polypeptide(L)'
;LFMYDLFGTLSKSSYLFHELINNQILNLEVMKILNSLASMNKGRNYLLAKETLIDDIVQCMIREKTDSDLRQKCLGTIQKFTLRSQPQNKLIELNVIHYIVNLFANEAETLSDYTIEYGLALIMNLSLRKAGREKFEAIADKTIQILQKFMDKDNIQVLTCINGTLYS
;
A
#
# COMPACT_ATOMS: atom_id res chain seq x y z
N LEU A 1 1.36 -2.13 -23.59
CA LEU A 1 2.40 -2.12 -22.54
C LEU A 1 3.22 -3.41 -22.60
N PHE A 2 2.60 -4.59 -22.49
CA PHE A 2 3.33 -5.87 -22.56
C PHE A 2 4.12 -6.04 -23.87
N MET A 3 3.57 -5.61 -24.98
CA MET A 3 4.21 -5.80 -26.29
C MET A 3 5.49 -4.99 -26.47
N TYR A 4 5.59 -3.84 -25.82
CA TYR A 4 6.75 -2.94 -25.96
C TYR A 4 7.62 -2.89 -24.70
N ASP A 5 7.22 -3.58 -23.61
CA ASP A 5 7.89 -3.54 -22.29
C ASP A 5 8.44 -2.16 -21.90
N LEU A 6 7.56 -1.16 -22.02
CA LEU A 6 7.91 0.27 -21.92
C LEU A 6 8.75 0.62 -20.68
N PHE A 7 8.55 -0.10 -19.58
CA PHE A 7 9.25 0.12 -18.33
C PHE A 7 10.28 -0.96 -17.99
N GLY A 8 10.55 -1.89 -18.90
CA GLY A 8 11.50 -2.97 -18.67
C GLY A 8 11.08 -3.92 -17.55
N THR A 9 9.77 -4.09 -17.30
CA THR A 9 9.27 -4.98 -16.23
C THR A 9 9.55 -6.45 -16.50
N LEU A 10 9.63 -6.84 -17.77
CA LEU A 10 9.90 -8.20 -18.18
C LEU A 10 11.42 -8.50 -18.22
N SER A 11 12.24 -7.48 -18.18
CA SER A 11 13.70 -7.60 -18.11
C SER A 11 14.17 -7.70 -16.67
N LYS A 12 14.78 -8.80 -16.28
CA LYS A 12 15.33 -8.99 -14.94
C LYS A 12 16.47 -8.01 -14.62
N SER A 13 17.20 -7.55 -15.62
CA SER A 13 18.34 -6.64 -15.47
C SER A 13 17.96 -5.14 -15.52
N SER A 14 16.70 -4.82 -15.77
CA SER A 14 16.28 -3.41 -15.78
C SER A 14 16.13 -2.85 -14.37
N TYR A 15 16.86 -1.80 -14.08
CA TYR A 15 16.75 -1.02 -12.83
C TYR A 15 15.93 0.27 -13.00
N LEU A 16 15.25 0.43 -14.13
CA LEU A 16 14.57 1.67 -14.50
C LEU A 16 13.56 2.12 -13.41
N PHE A 17 12.73 1.22 -12.90
CA PHE A 17 11.80 1.58 -11.83
C PHE A 17 12.50 2.01 -10.56
N HIS A 18 13.55 1.28 -10.17
CA HIS A 18 14.35 1.63 -8.99
C HIS A 18 14.92 3.03 -9.12
N GLU A 19 15.53 3.35 -10.26
CA GLU A 19 16.10 4.67 -10.52
C GLU A 19 15.04 5.77 -10.53
N LEU A 20 13.93 5.56 -11.23
CA LEU A 20 12.85 6.54 -11.35
C LEU A 20 12.15 6.82 -10.01
N ILE A 21 11.86 5.78 -9.21
CA ILE A 21 11.19 5.91 -7.90
C ILE A 21 12.14 6.58 -6.89
N ASN A 22 13.44 6.39 -7.02
CA ASN A 22 14.44 7.01 -6.14
C ASN A 22 14.88 8.41 -6.60
N ASN A 23 14.48 8.85 -7.79
CA ASN A 23 14.77 10.20 -8.28
C ASN A 23 13.83 11.22 -7.63
N GLN A 24 14.37 12.12 -6.80
CA GLN A 24 13.58 13.10 -6.03
C GLN A 24 12.74 14.06 -6.89
N ILE A 25 13.11 14.27 -8.15
CA ILE A 25 12.39 15.17 -9.06
C ILE A 25 11.25 14.43 -9.75
N LEU A 26 11.44 13.16 -10.09
CA LEU A 26 10.52 12.40 -10.94
C LEU A 26 9.60 11.45 -10.18
N ASN A 27 9.95 11.09 -8.94
CA ASN A 27 9.27 10.04 -8.18
C ASN A 27 7.75 10.24 -8.07
N LEU A 28 7.29 11.46 -7.81
CA LEU A 28 5.86 11.75 -7.70
C LEU A 28 5.13 11.48 -9.02
N GLU A 29 5.66 11.96 -10.13
CA GLU A 29 5.04 11.78 -11.45
C GLU A 29 5.06 10.30 -11.87
N VAL A 30 6.15 9.62 -11.61
CA VAL A 30 6.26 8.17 -11.82
C VAL A 30 5.22 7.44 -10.97
N MET A 31 5.09 7.76 -9.68
CA MET A 31 4.11 7.13 -8.81
C MET A 31 2.66 7.42 -9.20
N LYS A 32 2.35 8.60 -9.75
CA LYS A 32 1.04 8.89 -10.35
C LYS A 32 0.72 7.95 -11.52
N ILE A 33 1.70 7.72 -12.41
CA ILE A 33 1.56 6.80 -13.55
C ILE A 33 1.37 5.37 -13.05
N LEU A 34 2.21 4.90 -12.12
CA LEU A 34 2.11 3.55 -11.55
C LEU A 34 0.77 3.33 -10.85
N ASN A 35 0.30 4.30 -10.08
CA ASN A 35 -0.99 4.25 -9.41
C ASN A 35 -2.17 4.16 -10.40
N SER A 36 -2.09 4.87 -11.52
CA SER A 36 -3.08 4.81 -12.59
C SER A 36 -3.07 3.46 -13.31
N LEU A 37 -1.89 2.93 -13.63
CA LEU A 37 -1.73 1.60 -14.23
C LEU A 37 -2.22 0.49 -13.28
N ALA A 38 -1.93 0.60 -11.99
CA ALA A 38 -2.37 -0.36 -10.98
C ALA A 38 -3.90 -0.42 -10.84
N SER A 39 -4.64 0.59 -11.25
CA SER A 39 -6.11 0.57 -11.27
C SER A 39 -6.67 -0.44 -12.29
N MET A 40 -5.91 -0.74 -13.34
CA MET A 40 -6.30 -1.67 -14.40
C MET A 40 -5.73 -3.07 -14.14
N ASN A 41 -6.53 -4.13 -14.34
CA ASN A 41 -6.07 -5.50 -14.15
C ASN A 41 -4.83 -5.85 -15.00
N LYS A 42 -4.82 -5.47 -16.27
CA LYS A 42 -3.66 -5.67 -17.17
C LYS A 42 -2.45 -4.86 -16.72
N GLY A 43 -2.65 -3.64 -16.25
CA GLY A 43 -1.58 -2.79 -15.72
C GLY A 43 -0.96 -3.41 -14.46
N ARG A 44 -1.77 -3.89 -13.51
CA ARG A 44 -1.27 -4.60 -12.32
C ARG A 44 -0.42 -5.82 -12.68
N ASN A 45 -0.92 -6.66 -13.60
CA ASN A 45 -0.17 -7.86 -14.02
C ASN A 45 1.17 -7.48 -14.67
N TYR A 46 1.21 -6.41 -15.45
CA TYR A 46 2.43 -5.91 -16.04
C TYR A 46 3.42 -5.40 -14.97
N LEU A 47 2.96 -4.57 -14.04
CA LEU A 47 3.80 -4.02 -12.98
C LEU A 47 4.33 -5.12 -12.04
N LEU A 48 3.48 -6.07 -11.66
CA LEU A 48 3.83 -7.17 -10.76
C LEU A 48 4.76 -8.23 -11.40
N ALA A 49 5.00 -8.16 -12.71
CA ALA A 49 6.05 -8.95 -13.34
C ALA A 49 7.47 -8.55 -12.89
N LYS A 50 7.64 -7.33 -12.36
CA LYS A 50 8.89 -6.88 -11.74
C LYS A 50 8.86 -7.17 -10.24
N GLU A 51 9.56 -8.20 -9.81
CA GLU A 51 9.56 -8.70 -8.42
C GLU A 51 10.00 -7.64 -7.39
N THR A 52 10.95 -6.77 -7.75
CA THR A 52 11.51 -5.74 -6.85
C THR A 52 10.63 -4.50 -6.71
N LEU A 53 9.63 -4.31 -7.57
CA LEU A 53 8.84 -3.08 -7.61
C LEU A 53 8.10 -2.81 -6.30
N ILE A 54 7.60 -3.84 -5.64
CA ILE A 54 6.90 -3.70 -4.35
C ILE A 54 7.87 -3.16 -3.29
N ASP A 55 9.09 -3.70 -3.24
CA ASP A 55 10.13 -3.26 -2.30
C ASP A 55 10.47 -1.77 -2.53
N ASP A 56 10.67 -1.37 -3.79
CA ASP A 56 10.99 0.01 -4.15
C ASP A 56 9.89 0.99 -3.73
N ILE A 57 8.62 0.64 -3.99
CA ILE A 57 7.47 1.48 -3.62
C ILE A 57 7.30 1.56 -2.09
N VAL A 58 7.44 0.44 -1.37
CA VAL A 58 7.37 0.41 0.10
C VAL A 58 8.47 1.27 0.70
N GLN A 59 9.70 1.17 0.22
CA GLN A 59 10.81 2.00 0.69
C GLN A 59 10.59 3.49 0.39
N CYS A 60 10.05 3.82 -0.77
CA CYS A 60 9.68 5.19 -1.12
C CYS A 60 8.61 5.74 -0.14
N MET A 61 7.56 4.97 0.13
CA MET A 61 6.50 5.32 1.07
C MET A 61 7.02 5.58 2.48
N ILE A 62 7.89 4.70 3.00
CA ILE A 62 8.42 4.79 4.37
C ILE A 62 9.34 6.00 4.55
N ARG A 63 10.04 6.43 3.51
CA ARG A 63 10.92 7.61 3.56
C ARG A 63 10.19 8.93 3.73
N GLU A 64 8.92 9.01 3.32
CA GLU A 64 8.11 10.21 3.45
C GLU A 64 7.78 10.47 4.94
N LYS A 65 8.10 11.69 5.39
CA LYS A 65 7.92 12.10 6.79
C LYS A 65 6.54 12.68 7.10
N THR A 66 5.84 13.10 6.06
CA THR A 66 4.51 13.71 6.15
C THR A 66 3.54 12.97 5.24
N ASP A 67 2.25 13.26 5.35
CA ASP A 67 1.22 12.72 4.44
C ASP A 67 1.24 13.44 3.07
N SER A 68 2.39 13.30 2.38
CA SER A 68 2.63 13.90 1.07
C SER A 68 1.85 13.19 -0.04
N ASP A 69 1.67 13.89 -1.17
CA ASP A 69 1.10 13.29 -2.39
C ASP A 69 1.87 12.04 -2.81
N LEU A 70 3.20 12.04 -2.63
CA LEU A 70 4.04 10.89 -2.95
C LEU A 70 3.70 9.69 -2.06
N ARG A 71 3.60 9.88 -0.71
CA ARG A 71 3.17 8.83 0.22
C ARG A 71 1.81 8.27 -0.17
N GLN A 72 0.86 9.14 -0.49
CA GLN A 72 -0.49 8.76 -0.90
C GLN A 72 -0.49 7.92 -2.18
N LYS A 73 0.28 8.31 -3.21
CA LYS A 73 0.37 7.53 -4.46
C LYS A 73 1.06 6.18 -4.25
N CYS A 74 2.08 6.11 -3.41
CA CYS A 74 2.69 4.85 -3.01
C CYS A 74 1.67 3.94 -2.32
N LEU A 75 0.98 4.45 -1.30
CA LEU A 75 -0.04 3.72 -0.54
C LEU A 75 -1.17 3.20 -1.44
N GLY A 76 -1.73 4.06 -2.29
CA GLY A 76 -2.79 3.67 -3.22
C GLY A 76 -2.35 2.61 -4.24
N THR A 77 -1.09 2.65 -4.67
CA THR A 77 -0.53 1.64 -5.58
C THR A 77 -0.38 0.29 -4.89
N ILE A 78 0.17 0.28 -3.68
CA ILE A 78 0.34 -0.93 -2.85
C ILE A 78 -1.03 -1.55 -2.54
N GLN A 79 -2.01 -0.74 -2.15
CA GLN A 79 -3.36 -1.22 -1.86
C GLN A 79 -3.98 -1.92 -3.07
N LYS A 80 -3.84 -1.36 -4.27
CA LYS A 80 -4.34 -1.99 -5.51
C LYS A 80 -3.62 -3.30 -5.84
N PHE A 81 -2.34 -3.43 -5.50
CA PHE A 81 -1.61 -4.69 -5.65
C PHE A 81 -2.16 -5.79 -4.73
N THR A 82 -2.71 -5.43 -3.56
CA THR A 82 -3.31 -6.40 -2.64
C THR A 82 -4.62 -7.04 -3.12
N LEU A 83 -5.09 -6.71 -4.30
CA LEU A 83 -6.11 -7.49 -5.00
C LEU A 83 -5.57 -8.86 -5.49
N ARG A 84 -4.28 -9.14 -5.25
CA ARG A 84 -3.60 -10.40 -5.57
C ARG A 84 -2.92 -10.96 -4.33
N SER A 85 -2.92 -12.30 -4.19
CA SER A 85 -2.38 -12.99 -3.00
C SER A 85 -0.86 -12.88 -2.86
N GLN A 86 -0.12 -12.93 -3.95
CA GLN A 86 1.34 -12.83 -3.92
C GLN A 86 1.82 -11.49 -3.35
N PRO A 87 1.34 -10.32 -3.83
CA PRO A 87 1.66 -9.05 -3.20
C PRO A 87 1.24 -8.94 -1.74
N GLN A 88 0.10 -9.53 -1.34
CA GLN A 88 -0.30 -9.54 0.08
C GLN A 88 0.78 -10.20 0.95
N ASN A 89 1.25 -11.38 0.58
CA ASN A 89 2.29 -12.09 1.33
C ASN A 89 3.59 -11.26 1.40
N LYS A 90 4.03 -10.71 0.27
CA LYS A 90 5.23 -9.85 0.22
C LYS A 90 5.12 -8.63 1.14
N LEU A 91 3.97 -7.96 1.17
CA LEU A 91 3.74 -6.79 2.03
C LEU A 91 3.69 -7.15 3.52
N ILE A 92 3.19 -8.34 3.87
CA ILE A 92 3.22 -8.87 5.24
C ILE A 92 4.67 -9.13 5.68
N GLU A 93 5.50 -9.73 4.81
CA GLU A 93 6.93 -9.95 5.04
C GLU A 93 7.69 -8.63 5.23
N LEU A 94 7.36 -7.59 4.46
CA LEU A 94 7.91 -6.25 4.59
C LEU A 94 7.38 -5.45 5.80
N ASN A 95 6.60 -6.08 6.69
CA ASN A 95 6.01 -5.48 7.88
C ASN A 95 5.15 -4.22 7.62
N VAL A 96 4.50 -4.14 6.46
CA VAL A 96 3.65 -2.99 6.10
C VAL A 96 2.47 -2.84 7.06
N ILE A 97 1.96 -3.93 7.64
CA ILE A 97 0.93 -3.89 8.70
C ILE A 97 1.38 -2.99 9.86
N HIS A 98 2.55 -3.25 10.42
CA HIS A 98 3.10 -2.47 11.53
C HIS A 98 3.34 -1.01 11.14
N TYR A 99 3.81 -0.77 9.91
CA TYR A 99 3.99 0.59 9.41
C TYR A 99 2.67 1.37 9.38
N ILE A 100 1.61 0.81 8.80
CA ILE A 100 0.31 1.49 8.71
C ILE A 100 -0.33 1.68 10.08
N VAL A 101 -0.28 0.68 10.96
CA VAL A 101 -0.79 0.79 12.33
C VAL A 101 -0.05 1.89 13.11
N ASN A 102 1.27 1.99 12.97
CA ASN A 102 2.06 3.05 13.58
C ASN A 102 1.75 4.42 12.98
N LEU A 103 1.60 4.51 11.66
CA LEU A 103 1.20 5.73 10.95
C LEU A 103 -0.12 6.27 11.52
N PHE A 104 -1.13 5.43 11.63
CA PHE A 104 -2.42 5.79 12.19
C PHE A 104 -2.36 6.15 13.68
N ALA A 105 -1.50 5.48 14.45
CA ALA A 105 -1.33 5.81 15.87
C ALA A 105 -0.74 7.21 16.09
N ASN A 106 0.23 7.57 15.25
CA ASN A 106 1.06 8.75 15.47
C ASN A 106 0.57 10.00 14.70
N GLU A 107 -0.09 9.80 13.56
CA GLU A 107 -0.42 10.89 12.62
C GLU A 107 -1.95 11.04 12.37
N ALA A 108 -2.82 10.33 13.10
CA ALA A 108 -4.28 10.25 12.82
C ALA A 108 -4.94 11.61 12.50
N GLU A 109 -4.56 12.65 13.23
CA GLU A 109 -5.16 14.00 13.13
C GLU A 109 -4.70 14.78 11.89
N THR A 110 -3.58 14.38 11.29
CA THR A 110 -2.96 15.08 10.15
C THR A 110 -3.08 14.31 8.83
N LEU A 111 -3.60 13.08 8.89
CA LEU A 111 -3.78 12.25 7.69
C LEU A 111 -4.94 12.74 6.85
N SER A 112 -4.75 12.74 5.55
CA SER A 112 -5.82 12.93 4.57
C SER A 112 -6.82 11.77 4.61
N ASP A 113 -8.06 12.05 4.20
CA ASP A 113 -9.06 10.99 4.03
C ASP A 113 -8.60 9.91 3.06
N TYR A 114 -7.85 10.28 2.01
CA TYR A 114 -7.24 9.33 1.09
C TYR A 114 -6.34 8.32 1.81
N THR A 115 -5.44 8.80 2.67
CA THR A 115 -4.51 7.92 3.41
C THR A 115 -5.26 7.04 4.39
N ILE A 116 -6.29 7.55 5.04
CA ILE A 116 -7.13 6.76 5.95
C ILE A 116 -7.88 5.66 5.19
N GLU A 117 -8.57 6.00 4.12
CA GLU A 117 -9.33 5.03 3.30
C GLU A 117 -8.44 3.93 2.72
N TYR A 118 -7.38 4.31 2.02
CA TYR A 118 -6.49 3.35 1.37
C TYR A 118 -5.65 2.54 2.37
N GLY A 119 -5.29 3.14 3.51
CA GLY A 119 -4.59 2.45 4.58
C GLY A 119 -5.47 1.40 5.28
N LEU A 120 -6.72 1.74 5.59
CA LEU A 120 -7.69 0.79 6.15
C LEU A 120 -8.04 -0.32 5.16
N ALA A 121 -8.23 0.00 3.88
CA ALA A 121 -8.44 -1.01 2.84
C ALA A 121 -7.23 -1.94 2.68
N LEU A 122 -6.01 -1.43 2.84
CA LEU A 122 -4.79 -2.23 2.84
C LEU A 122 -4.76 -3.18 4.03
N ILE A 123 -5.01 -2.69 5.25
CA ILE A 123 -5.09 -3.50 6.47
C ILE A 123 -6.10 -4.64 6.30
N MET A 124 -7.32 -4.33 5.86
CA MET A 124 -8.37 -5.31 5.60
C MET A 124 -7.91 -6.39 4.62
N ASN A 125 -7.30 -6.02 3.51
CA ASN A 125 -6.83 -7.00 2.53
C ASN A 125 -5.71 -7.91 3.08
N LEU A 126 -4.83 -7.38 3.94
CA LEU A 126 -3.75 -8.16 4.54
C LEU A 126 -4.26 -9.07 5.67
N SER A 127 -5.34 -8.70 6.38
CA SER A 127 -5.96 -9.54 7.41
C SER A 127 -6.61 -10.81 6.85
N LEU A 128 -6.92 -10.85 5.55
CA LEU A 128 -7.43 -12.05 4.89
C LEU A 128 -6.41 -13.20 4.84
N ARG A 129 -5.13 -12.94 5.08
CA ARG A 129 -4.07 -13.96 5.10
C ARG A 129 -3.78 -14.43 6.53
N LYS A 130 -3.54 -15.74 6.70
CA LYS A 130 -3.16 -16.31 8.00
C LYS A 130 -1.97 -15.57 8.60
N ALA A 131 -0.88 -15.40 7.85
CA ALA A 131 0.29 -14.66 8.29
C ALA A 131 -0.02 -13.18 8.63
N GLY A 132 -0.99 -12.56 7.96
CA GLY A 132 -1.47 -11.23 8.29
C GLY A 132 -2.20 -11.20 9.63
N ARG A 133 -3.12 -12.15 9.89
CA ARG A 133 -3.82 -12.28 11.17
C ARG A 133 -2.85 -12.47 12.34
N GLU A 134 -1.88 -13.35 12.18
CA GLU A 134 -0.82 -13.56 13.20
C GLU A 134 -0.07 -12.27 13.54
N LYS A 135 0.19 -11.41 12.54
CA LYS A 135 0.78 -10.09 12.78
C LYS A 135 -0.17 -9.13 13.50
N PHE A 136 -1.47 -9.16 13.18
CA PHE A 136 -2.47 -8.33 13.87
C PHE A 136 -2.70 -8.80 15.31
N GLU A 137 -2.75 -10.11 15.57
CA GLU A 137 -2.85 -10.67 16.92
C GLU A 137 -1.73 -10.15 17.84
N ALA A 138 -0.50 -10.06 17.33
CA ALA A 138 0.65 -9.55 18.08
C ALA A 138 0.53 -8.07 18.49
N ILE A 139 -0.35 -7.29 17.82
CA ILE A 139 -0.57 -5.85 18.07
C ILE A 139 -2.07 -5.54 18.20
N ALA A 140 -2.88 -6.50 18.66
CA ALA A 140 -4.34 -6.41 18.63
C ALA A 140 -4.88 -5.19 19.38
N ASP A 141 -4.45 -4.96 20.61
CA ASP A 141 -4.92 -3.83 21.44
C ASP A 141 -4.70 -2.50 20.74
N LYS A 142 -3.50 -2.31 20.19
CA LYS A 142 -3.16 -1.08 19.45
C LYS A 142 -4.01 -0.93 18.19
N THR A 143 -4.20 -2.03 17.46
CA THR A 143 -5.01 -2.03 16.24
C THR A 143 -6.47 -1.67 16.54
N ILE A 144 -7.07 -2.29 17.57
CA ILE A 144 -8.45 -2.01 17.97
C ILE A 144 -8.63 -0.55 18.37
N GLN A 145 -7.73 -0.01 19.21
CA GLN A 145 -7.78 1.41 19.62
C GLN A 145 -7.73 2.37 18.43
N ILE A 146 -6.92 2.04 17.41
CA ILE A 146 -6.83 2.84 16.19
C ILE A 146 -8.09 2.74 15.35
N LEU A 147 -8.62 1.54 15.15
CA LEU A 147 -9.85 1.34 14.40
C LEU A 147 -11.02 2.09 15.03
N GLN A 148 -11.11 2.09 16.37
CA GLN A 148 -12.13 2.86 17.11
C GLN A 148 -12.06 4.37 16.81
N LYS A 149 -10.87 4.97 16.68
CA LYS A 149 -10.73 6.41 16.34
C LYS A 149 -11.36 6.78 14.99
N PHE A 150 -11.43 5.84 14.07
CA PHE A 150 -11.98 6.06 12.73
C PHE A 150 -13.46 5.62 12.59
N MET A 151 -14.05 5.01 13.62
CA MET A 151 -15.46 4.55 13.56
C MET A 151 -16.46 5.71 13.49
N ASP A 152 -16.11 6.87 14.03
CA ASP A 152 -16.97 8.06 14.03
C ASP A 152 -16.93 8.83 12.69
N LYS A 153 -16.10 8.41 11.74
CA LYS A 153 -16.08 9.02 10.41
C LYS A 153 -17.35 8.60 9.64
N ASP A 154 -18.08 9.60 9.13
CA ASP A 154 -19.24 9.36 8.25
C ASP A 154 -18.77 8.97 6.83
N ASN A 155 -18.12 7.80 6.75
CA ASN A 155 -17.58 7.25 5.52
C ASN A 155 -17.81 5.73 5.47
N ILE A 156 -18.70 5.32 4.58
CA ILE A 156 -19.11 3.93 4.42
C ILE A 156 -17.96 3.00 4.05
N GLN A 157 -16.97 3.47 3.28
CA GLN A 157 -15.80 2.68 2.90
C GLN A 157 -14.89 2.43 4.10
N VAL A 158 -14.66 3.46 4.91
CA VAL A 158 -13.91 3.37 6.16
C VAL A 158 -14.55 2.35 7.10
N LEU A 159 -15.84 2.46 7.35
CA LEU A 159 -16.59 1.52 8.21
C LEU A 159 -16.57 0.10 7.68
N THR A 160 -16.69 -0.08 6.36
CA THR A 160 -16.60 -1.40 5.72
C THR A 160 -15.23 -2.03 5.93
N CYS A 161 -14.15 -1.26 5.78
CA CYS A 161 -12.79 -1.76 5.98
C CYS A 161 -12.53 -2.10 7.46
N ILE A 162 -13.01 -1.29 8.39
CA ILE A 162 -12.91 -1.56 9.83
C ILE A 162 -13.61 -2.87 10.18
N ASN A 163 -14.88 -3.00 9.79
CA ASN A 163 -15.66 -4.21 10.04
C ASN A 163 -15.03 -5.44 9.40
N GLY A 164 -14.56 -5.34 8.16
CA GLY A 164 -13.86 -6.43 7.47
C GLY A 164 -12.57 -6.86 8.17
N THR A 165 -11.82 -5.92 8.73
CA THR A 165 -10.60 -6.21 9.51
C THR A 165 -10.93 -6.90 10.84
N LEU A 166 -11.97 -6.45 11.55
CA LEU A 166 -12.38 -7.02 12.83
C LEU A 166 -13.00 -8.42 12.68
N TYR A 167 -13.63 -8.70 11.55
CA TYR A 167 -14.25 -10.00 11.28
C TYR A 167 -13.24 -11.07 10.82
N SER A 168 -12.11 -10.68 10.25
CA SER A 168 -11.12 -11.61 9.68
C SER A 168 -10.27 -12.30 10.74
#